data_46bd275ea4c108ff15e41dc14b013052
#
_entry.id   46bd275ea4c108ff15e41dc14b013052
#
_cell.length_a   1.000
_cell.length_b   1.000
_cell.length_c   1.000
_cell.angle_alpha   90.00
_cell.angle_beta   90.00
_cell.angle_gamma   90.00
#
_symmetry.space_group_name_H-M   'P 1'
#
loop_
_entity.id
_entity.type
_entity.pdbx_description
1 polymer ?
#
loop_
_entity_poly.entity_id
_entity_poly.type
_entity_poly.pdbx_seq_one_letter_code
_entity_poly.pdbx_strand_id
1 'polypeptide(L)'
;MSAVFRLARPEEAERVIDFINENFDWKLPLVNRREFFEFYYHNGEQLQFAIAEEDGRMLAVAGYILANHAPQPDLWVSVWVAVKGENGIGLELMDELPRLTNARVVACNNIRPKTMAFYRFLGWAADRVPHYYRLAPQQEYHLARVQDATILPVQEDLALDTVSSVMRLQGLGMPPSPHTPKKDTWYMVRRYFGFPHLNYQIYSASEHGKLLAYLVARVVDTNPGYEDNVRVLRIVDFIGEDAVLPRLGGAIDRLMHDVGAEYTECYCYGIPAETFAAAGFCERGENSPNVIPNYLTPPLYENTDYYFFTNQPENFVLFKADGDQDRPNLPAE
;
A
#
# COMPACT_ATOMS: atom_id res chain seq x y z
N MET A 1 2.20 8.95 -37.71
CA MET A 1 1.23 9.76 -36.93
C MET A 1 1.66 9.69 -35.48
N SER A 2 1.33 10.67 -34.64
CA SER A 2 1.70 10.64 -33.21
C SER A 2 0.66 9.87 -32.42
N ALA A 3 1.08 9.14 -31.40
CA ALA A 3 0.17 8.45 -30.50
C ALA A 3 -0.78 9.42 -29.78
N VAL A 4 -2.01 8.97 -29.55
CA VAL A 4 -3.03 9.70 -28.78
C VAL A 4 -3.09 9.13 -27.38
N PHE A 5 -3.03 10.00 -26.37
CA PHE A 5 -3.14 9.67 -24.95
C PHE A 5 -4.51 10.08 -24.41
N ARG A 6 -5.23 9.16 -23.82
CA ARG A 6 -6.59 9.38 -23.31
C ARG A 6 -6.96 8.44 -22.17
N LEU A 7 -8.02 8.75 -21.45
CA LEU A 7 -8.62 7.80 -20.51
C LEU A 7 -9.40 6.71 -21.26
N ALA A 8 -9.41 5.51 -20.70
CA ALA A 8 -10.22 4.41 -21.20
C ALA A 8 -11.70 4.68 -20.98
N ARG A 9 -12.54 4.22 -21.89
CA ARG A 9 -13.99 4.21 -21.75
C ARG A 9 -14.44 2.91 -21.08
N PRO A 10 -15.57 2.89 -20.35
CA PRO A 10 -16.06 1.71 -19.64
C PRO A 10 -16.18 0.46 -20.52
N GLU A 11 -16.64 0.62 -21.77
CA GLU A 11 -16.81 -0.46 -22.74
C GLU A 11 -15.48 -1.04 -23.25
N GLU A 12 -14.33 -0.43 -22.93
CA GLU A 12 -13.01 -0.91 -23.33
C GLU A 12 -12.37 -1.87 -22.32
N ALA A 13 -13.09 -2.26 -21.26
CA ALA A 13 -12.54 -3.09 -20.18
C ALA A 13 -11.92 -4.40 -20.72
N GLU A 14 -12.65 -5.15 -21.54
CA GLU A 14 -12.13 -6.40 -22.15
C GLU A 14 -10.90 -6.14 -23.02
N ARG A 15 -10.92 -5.08 -23.82
CA ARG A 15 -9.79 -4.69 -24.67
C ARG A 15 -8.53 -4.36 -23.86
N VAL A 16 -8.69 -3.72 -22.69
CA VAL A 16 -7.59 -3.42 -21.76
C VAL A 16 -7.05 -4.71 -21.13
N ILE A 17 -7.93 -5.61 -20.70
CA ILE A 17 -7.55 -6.91 -20.13
C ILE A 17 -6.78 -7.75 -21.14
N ASP A 18 -7.28 -7.86 -22.37
CA ASP A 18 -6.62 -8.60 -23.45
C ASP A 18 -5.23 -8.02 -23.75
N PHE A 19 -5.14 -6.70 -23.88
CA PHE A 19 -3.84 -6.03 -24.11
C PHE A 19 -2.83 -6.32 -23.00
N ILE A 20 -3.25 -6.29 -21.73
CA ILE A 20 -2.39 -6.60 -20.60
C ILE A 20 -1.93 -8.06 -20.68
N ASN A 21 -2.84 -8.99 -20.93
CA ASN A 21 -2.54 -10.42 -21.03
C ASN A 21 -1.59 -10.77 -22.19
N GLU A 22 -1.67 -10.05 -23.31
CA GLU A 22 -0.79 -10.23 -24.47
C GLU A 22 0.63 -9.69 -24.24
N ASN A 23 0.76 -8.63 -23.44
CA ASN A 23 2.02 -7.88 -23.29
C ASN A 23 2.69 -8.05 -21.91
N PHE A 24 2.08 -8.78 -20.98
CA PHE A 24 2.66 -9.14 -19.70
C PHE A 24 3.13 -10.60 -19.69
N ASP A 25 4.21 -10.88 -18.95
CA ASP A 25 4.84 -12.22 -18.98
C ASP A 25 4.00 -13.34 -18.34
N TRP A 26 3.03 -12.96 -17.48
CA TRP A 26 2.09 -13.88 -16.82
C TRP A 26 0.74 -13.20 -16.61
N LYS A 27 -0.32 -14.01 -16.41
CA LYS A 27 -1.65 -13.50 -16.08
C LYS A 27 -1.66 -12.85 -14.71
N LEU A 28 -2.02 -11.57 -14.65
CA LEU A 28 -2.11 -10.81 -13.41
C LEU A 28 -3.47 -11.05 -12.74
N PRO A 29 -3.51 -11.51 -11.46
CA PRO A 29 -4.77 -11.65 -10.73
C PRO A 29 -5.58 -10.36 -10.65
N LEU A 30 -4.91 -9.20 -10.59
CA LEU A 30 -5.53 -7.87 -10.52
C LEU A 30 -6.49 -7.58 -11.69
N VAL A 31 -6.21 -8.12 -12.87
CA VAL A 31 -7.01 -7.89 -14.08
C VAL A 31 -7.79 -9.12 -14.52
N ASN A 32 -7.35 -10.33 -14.14
CA ASN A 32 -7.99 -11.57 -14.56
C ASN A 32 -8.98 -12.13 -13.53
N ARG A 33 -8.96 -11.66 -12.29
CA ARG A 33 -10.00 -11.95 -11.31
C ARG A 33 -11.00 -10.82 -11.28
N ARG A 34 -12.26 -11.14 -11.61
CA ARG A 34 -13.32 -10.13 -11.76
C ARG A 34 -13.49 -9.28 -10.50
N GLU A 35 -13.47 -9.89 -9.31
CA GLU A 35 -13.63 -9.16 -8.04
C GLU A 35 -12.53 -8.15 -7.79
N PHE A 36 -11.28 -8.41 -8.25
CA PHE A 36 -10.20 -7.44 -8.14
C PHE A 36 -10.29 -6.37 -9.21
N PHE A 37 -10.60 -6.75 -10.45
CA PHE A 37 -10.75 -5.79 -11.54
C PHE A 37 -11.85 -4.76 -11.22
N GLU A 38 -13.04 -5.23 -10.80
CA GLU A 38 -14.14 -4.38 -10.38
C GLU A 38 -13.77 -3.50 -9.18
N PHE A 39 -13.11 -4.08 -8.18
CA PHE A 39 -12.70 -3.34 -6.99
C PHE A 39 -11.67 -2.26 -7.30
N TYR A 40 -10.61 -2.56 -8.04
CA TYR A 40 -9.52 -1.62 -8.25
C TYR A 40 -9.78 -0.60 -9.34
N TYR A 41 -10.43 -1.00 -10.43
CA TYR A 41 -10.47 -0.21 -11.65
C TYR A 41 -11.84 0.31 -12.04
N HIS A 42 -12.92 -0.17 -11.43
CA HIS A 42 -14.23 0.45 -11.63
C HIS A 42 -14.56 1.41 -10.48
N ASN A 43 -14.87 2.66 -10.85
CA ASN A 43 -15.35 3.69 -9.94
C ASN A 43 -16.61 4.33 -10.53
N GLY A 44 -17.76 3.79 -10.19
CA GLY A 44 -19.03 4.16 -10.83
C GLY A 44 -19.00 3.84 -12.32
N GLU A 45 -19.20 4.84 -13.17
CA GLU A 45 -19.17 4.71 -14.63
C GLU A 45 -17.76 4.89 -15.24
N GLN A 46 -16.71 5.01 -14.41
CA GLN A 46 -15.35 5.24 -14.89
C GLN A 46 -14.53 3.96 -14.84
N LEU A 47 -13.83 3.68 -15.93
CA LEU A 47 -12.76 2.70 -15.99
C LEU A 47 -11.41 3.41 -15.74
N GLN A 48 -10.76 3.08 -14.63
CA GLN A 48 -9.54 3.75 -14.15
C GLN A 48 -8.29 3.26 -14.89
N PHE A 49 -8.25 3.49 -16.21
CA PHE A 49 -7.09 3.25 -17.08
C PHE A 49 -6.84 4.46 -17.98
N ALA A 50 -5.55 4.77 -18.20
CA ALA A 50 -5.10 5.61 -19.29
C ALA A 50 -4.53 4.72 -20.40
N ILE A 51 -4.68 5.15 -21.66
CA ILE A 51 -4.31 4.40 -22.86
C ILE A 51 -3.46 5.32 -23.76
N ALA A 52 -2.39 4.74 -24.34
CA ALA A 52 -1.71 5.28 -25.50
C ALA A 52 -2.13 4.46 -26.73
N GLU A 53 -2.55 5.15 -27.79
CA GLU A 53 -3.13 4.51 -28.99
C GLU A 53 -2.66 5.20 -30.26
N GLU A 54 -2.34 4.44 -31.31
CA GLU A 54 -2.04 4.93 -32.66
C GLU A 54 -2.80 4.10 -33.68
N ASP A 55 -3.52 4.76 -34.60
CA ASP A 55 -4.33 4.16 -35.66
C ASP A 55 -5.28 3.04 -35.16
N GLY A 56 -5.88 3.24 -33.97
CA GLY A 56 -6.77 2.26 -33.36
C GLY A 56 -6.07 1.09 -32.65
N ARG A 57 -4.74 1.02 -32.69
CA ARG A 57 -3.94 0.01 -32.00
C ARG A 57 -3.51 0.54 -30.64
N MET A 58 -3.77 -0.19 -29.56
CA MET A 58 -3.29 0.10 -28.22
C MET A 58 -1.79 -0.17 -28.13
N LEU A 59 -1.01 0.78 -27.61
CA LEU A 59 0.45 0.70 -27.46
C LEU A 59 0.89 0.64 -26.01
N ALA A 60 0.14 1.27 -25.10
CA ALA A 60 0.41 1.20 -23.68
C ALA A 60 -0.87 1.44 -22.87
N VAL A 61 -0.90 0.91 -21.65
CA VAL A 61 -1.95 1.15 -20.66
C VAL A 61 -1.35 1.40 -19.30
N ALA A 62 -2.00 2.27 -18.50
CA ALA A 62 -1.68 2.52 -17.09
C ALA A 62 -2.99 2.48 -16.27
N GLY A 63 -3.15 1.45 -15.44
CA GLY A 63 -4.24 1.35 -14.47
C GLY A 63 -3.91 2.14 -13.21
N TYR A 64 -4.89 2.84 -12.67
CA TYR A 64 -4.71 3.66 -11.48
C TYR A 64 -5.86 3.48 -10.47
N ILE A 65 -5.57 3.80 -9.21
CA ILE A 65 -6.47 3.68 -8.06
C ILE A 65 -6.53 5.05 -7.39
N LEU A 66 -7.71 5.61 -7.22
CA LEU A 66 -7.88 6.89 -6.54
C LEU A 66 -7.66 6.76 -5.03
N ALA A 67 -6.93 7.70 -4.44
CA ALA A 67 -6.78 7.85 -3.00
C ALA A 67 -7.85 8.79 -2.40
N ASN A 68 -8.53 9.58 -3.22
CA ASN A 68 -9.62 10.48 -2.83
C ASN A 68 -10.46 10.91 -4.04
N HIS A 69 -11.57 11.58 -3.76
CA HIS A 69 -12.45 12.19 -4.77
C HIS A 69 -12.34 13.72 -4.82
N ALA A 70 -11.15 14.26 -4.57
CA ALA A 70 -10.92 15.70 -4.73
C ALA A 70 -11.03 16.11 -6.21
N PRO A 71 -11.31 17.41 -6.53
CA PRO A 71 -11.30 17.92 -7.91
C PRO A 71 -9.94 17.71 -8.63
N GLN A 72 -8.85 17.71 -7.88
CA GLN A 72 -7.52 17.27 -8.30
C GLN A 72 -7.16 16.06 -7.42
N PRO A 73 -7.50 14.84 -7.84
CA PRO A 73 -7.34 13.67 -7.00
C PRO A 73 -5.87 13.30 -6.83
N ASP A 74 -5.60 12.54 -5.79
CA ASP A 74 -4.35 11.81 -5.63
C ASP A 74 -4.61 10.36 -6.07
N LEU A 75 -3.64 9.73 -6.71
CA LEU A 75 -3.79 8.37 -7.22
C LEU A 75 -2.52 7.52 -7.11
N TRP A 76 -2.75 6.23 -7.13
CA TRP A 76 -1.73 5.18 -7.18
C TRP A 76 -1.77 4.49 -8.53
N VAL A 77 -0.64 4.43 -9.23
CA VAL A 77 -0.48 3.56 -10.39
C VAL A 77 -0.36 2.12 -9.90
N SER A 78 -1.08 1.22 -10.53
CA SER A 78 -1.13 -0.20 -10.18
C SER A 78 -0.50 -1.06 -11.30
N VAL A 79 -1.13 -1.09 -12.46
CA VAL A 79 -0.66 -1.86 -13.62
C VAL A 79 -0.18 -0.91 -14.70
N TRP A 80 1.04 -1.11 -15.18
CA TRP A 80 1.61 -0.36 -16.29
C TRP A 80 2.26 -1.31 -17.29
N VAL A 81 1.74 -1.34 -18.52
CA VAL A 81 2.16 -2.25 -19.59
C VAL A 81 2.27 -1.49 -20.90
N ALA A 82 3.32 -1.75 -21.65
CA ALA A 82 3.51 -1.23 -23.01
C ALA A 82 3.95 -2.37 -23.94
N VAL A 83 3.66 -2.22 -25.24
CA VAL A 83 4.10 -3.15 -26.29
C VAL A 83 5.63 -3.23 -26.28
N LYS A 84 6.17 -4.44 -26.34
CA LYS A 84 7.62 -4.68 -26.40
C LYS A 84 8.19 -4.15 -27.73
N GLY A 85 9.26 -3.37 -27.65
CA GLY A 85 9.94 -2.79 -28.82
C GLY A 85 9.48 -1.41 -29.26
N GLU A 86 8.37 -0.91 -28.75
CA GLU A 86 7.94 0.47 -28.94
C GLU A 86 8.66 1.37 -27.90
N ASN A 87 9.73 2.03 -28.34
CA ASN A 87 10.60 2.78 -27.44
C ASN A 87 9.91 4.06 -26.94
N GLY A 88 9.70 4.13 -25.62
CA GLY A 88 9.31 5.36 -24.94
C GLY A 88 7.81 5.57 -24.71
N ILE A 89 6.92 4.96 -25.50
CA ILE A 89 5.47 5.23 -25.45
C ILE A 89 4.86 4.98 -24.05
N GLY A 90 5.33 3.95 -23.35
CA GLY A 90 4.91 3.70 -21.97
C GLY A 90 5.34 4.82 -21.02
N LEU A 91 6.54 5.37 -21.19
CA LEU A 91 7.04 6.46 -20.39
C LEU A 91 6.31 7.77 -20.71
N GLU A 92 6.02 8.04 -21.99
CA GLU A 92 5.20 9.18 -22.40
C GLU A 92 3.79 9.10 -21.81
N LEU A 93 3.18 7.90 -21.77
CA LEU A 93 1.89 7.69 -21.08
C LEU A 93 1.97 8.02 -19.59
N MET A 94 3.06 7.65 -18.92
CA MET A 94 3.25 7.98 -17.51
C MET A 94 3.42 9.48 -17.28
N ASP A 95 4.13 10.18 -18.17
CA ASP A 95 4.29 11.64 -18.12
C ASP A 95 2.95 12.37 -18.34
N GLU A 96 2.10 11.85 -19.24
CA GLU A 96 0.77 12.37 -19.52
C GLU A 96 -0.29 12.06 -18.44
N LEU A 97 -0.06 11.03 -17.62
CA LEU A 97 -1.06 10.54 -16.66
C LEU A 97 -1.57 11.62 -15.69
N PRO A 98 -0.73 12.50 -15.08
CA PRO A 98 -1.21 13.57 -14.21
C PRO A 98 -2.18 14.51 -14.95
N ARG A 99 -1.88 14.86 -16.21
CA ARG A 99 -2.72 15.73 -17.04
C ARG A 99 -4.04 15.06 -17.41
N LEU A 100 -4.01 13.79 -17.82
CA LEU A 100 -5.20 13.03 -18.23
C LEU A 100 -6.19 12.84 -17.08
N THR A 101 -5.67 12.60 -15.89
CA THR A 101 -6.50 12.35 -14.69
C THR A 101 -6.77 13.61 -13.88
N ASN A 102 -6.19 14.77 -14.26
CA ASN A 102 -6.14 15.98 -13.45
C ASN A 102 -5.59 15.73 -12.03
N ALA A 103 -4.72 14.74 -11.88
CA ALA A 103 -4.21 14.33 -10.57
C ALA A 103 -3.11 15.27 -10.08
N ARG A 104 -3.17 15.59 -8.78
CA ARG A 104 -2.13 16.32 -8.06
C ARG A 104 -0.95 15.42 -7.73
N VAL A 105 -1.24 14.22 -7.22
CA VAL A 105 -0.25 13.21 -6.85
C VAL A 105 -0.44 11.98 -7.71
N VAL A 106 0.65 11.53 -8.36
CA VAL A 106 0.76 10.25 -9.04
C VAL A 106 1.91 9.48 -8.41
N ALA A 107 1.60 8.37 -7.78
CA ALA A 107 2.57 7.53 -7.10
C ALA A 107 2.35 6.06 -7.41
N CYS A 108 3.31 5.21 -7.10
CA CYS A 108 3.17 3.76 -7.18
C CYS A 108 3.90 3.10 -6.01
N ASN A 109 3.27 2.11 -5.44
CA ASN A 109 3.85 1.23 -4.45
C ASN A 109 4.30 -0.07 -5.14
N ASN A 110 5.55 -0.50 -4.87
CA ASN A 110 6.16 -1.72 -5.40
C ASN A 110 6.47 -1.70 -6.91
N ILE A 111 7.36 -0.80 -7.30
CA ILE A 111 7.99 -0.83 -8.61
C ILE A 111 9.21 -1.77 -8.63
N ARG A 112 9.61 -2.20 -9.82
CA ARG A 112 10.87 -2.94 -9.98
C ARG A 112 12.07 -2.00 -9.80
N PRO A 113 13.12 -2.37 -9.04
CA PRO A 113 14.28 -1.50 -8.80
C PRO A 113 14.89 -0.93 -10.09
N LYS A 114 14.96 -1.76 -11.14
CA LYS A 114 15.51 -1.35 -12.45
C LYS A 114 14.71 -0.26 -13.15
N THR A 115 13.45 -0.03 -12.76
CA THR A 115 12.60 1.01 -13.37
C THR A 115 12.72 2.36 -12.66
N MET A 116 13.38 2.44 -11.50
CA MET A 116 13.57 3.72 -10.79
C MET A 116 14.22 4.81 -11.66
N ALA A 117 15.17 4.41 -12.53
CA ALA A 117 15.83 5.35 -13.44
C ALA A 117 14.85 6.04 -14.40
N PHE A 118 13.79 5.35 -14.83
CA PHE A 118 12.78 5.93 -15.72
C PHE A 118 11.98 7.03 -15.02
N TYR A 119 11.58 6.82 -13.77
CA TYR A 119 10.82 7.81 -13.01
C TYR A 119 11.70 9.01 -12.63
N ARG A 120 12.95 8.77 -12.28
CA ARG A 120 13.94 9.85 -12.04
C ARG A 120 14.20 10.67 -13.30
N PHE A 121 14.17 10.04 -14.48
CA PHE A 121 14.26 10.76 -15.76
C PHE A 121 13.07 11.71 -15.99
N LEU A 122 11.86 11.35 -15.53
CA LEU A 122 10.70 12.23 -15.53
C LEU A 122 10.77 13.35 -14.46
N GLY A 123 11.83 13.39 -13.65
CA GLY A 123 11.96 14.33 -12.53
C GLY A 123 11.19 13.90 -11.28
N TRP A 124 10.73 12.66 -11.21
CA TRP A 124 9.98 12.11 -10.08
C TRP A 124 10.92 11.47 -9.05
N ALA A 125 10.50 11.45 -7.78
CA ALA A 125 11.22 10.72 -6.74
C ALA A 125 10.96 9.22 -6.86
N ALA A 126 11.99 8.41 -6.65
CA ALA A 126 11.88 6.95 -6.58
C ALA A 126 12.95 6.42 -5.63
N ASP A 127 12.52 5.58 -4.66
CA ASP A 127 13.41 5.05 -3.62
C ASP A 127 12.88 3.74 -3.05
N ARG A 128 13.62 3.17 -2.08
CA ARG A 128 13.24 2.01 -1.28
C ARG A 128 12.25 2.41 -0.19
N VAL A 129 11.29 1.53 0.09
CA VAL A 129 10.38 1.68 1.24
C VAL A 129 11.03 1.04 2.46
N PRO A 130 11.32 1.79 3.54
CA PRO A 130 11.80 1.23 4.79
C PRO A 130 10.85 0.18 5.37
N HIS A 131 11.43 -0.85 6.00
CA HIS A 131 10.69 -1.89 6.71
C HIS A 131 10.97 -1.77 8.21
N TYR A 132 9.94 -1.56 8.98
CA TYR A 132 9.97 -1.45 10.44
C TYR A 132 9.35 -2.69 11.06
N TYR A 133 9.90 -3.15 12.19
CA TYR A 133 9.38 -4.29 12.93
C TYR A 133 9.56 -4.13 14.43
N ARG A 134 8.71 -4.79 15.20
CA ARG A 134 8.82 -4.94 16.64
C ARG A 134 8.63 -6.41 16.98
N LEU A 135 9.60 -7.02 17.65
CA LEU A 135 9.55 -8.40 18.11
C LEU A 135 8.70 -8.52 19.38
N ALA A 136 7.92 -9.59 19.53
CA ALA A 136 7.34 -9.96 20.79
C ALA A 136 8.44 -10.43 21.77
N PRO A 137 8.33 -10.15 23.09
CA PRO A 137 9.31 -10.62 24.07
C PRO A 137 9.15 -12.13 24.29
N GLN A 138 9.93 -12.92 23.60
CA GLN A 138 9.91 -14.40 23.69
C GLN A 138 11.32 -14.99 23.54
N GLN A 139 11.50 -16.25 23.96
CA GLN A 139 12.81 -16.92 23.93
C GLN A 139 13.13 -17.55 22.56
N GLU A 140 12.11 -17.95 21.83
CA GLU A 140 12.25 -18.62 20.54
C GLU A 140 11.31 -18.00 19.52
N TYR A 141 11.82 -17.77 18.29
CA TYR A 141 11.06 -17.27 17.17
C TYR A 141 10.96 -18.37 16.11
N HIS A 142 9.76 -18.59 15.58
CA HIS A 142 9.48 -19.67 14.64
C HIS A 142 9.48 -19.19 13.18
N LEU A 143 9.08 -17.95 12.97
CA LEU A 143 8.95 -17.34 11.65
C LEU A 143 10.10 -16.37 11.38
N ALA A 144 10.35 -15.42 12.28
CA ALA A 144 11.49 -14.53 12.18
C ALA A 144 12.80 -15.29 12.51
N ARG A 145 13.87 -14.98 11.78
CA ARG A 145 15.23 -15.45 12.13
C ARG A 145 15.97 -14.34 12.84
N VAL A 146 16.03 -14.41 14.14
CA VAL A 146 16.49 -13.34 15.02
C VAL A 146 17.90 -13.63 15.50
N GLN A 147 18.85 -12.76 15.17
CA GLN A 147 20.19 -12.72 15.72
C GLN A 147 20.34 -11.58 16.74
N ASP A 148 19.60 -10.50 16.56
CA ASP A 148 19.50 -9.37 17.47
C ASP A 148 18.04 -9.21 17.94
N ALA A 149 17.77 -9.57 19.17
CA ALA A 149 16.45 -9.52 19.80
C ALA A 149 16.17 -8.17 20.50
N THR A 150 16.74 -7.07 20.02
CA THR A 150 16.49 -5.74 20.57
C THR A 150 15.01 -5.41 20.53
N ILE A 151 14.45 -5.06 21.69
CA ILE A 151 13.09 -4.56 21.89
C ILE A 151 13.18 -3.15 22.44
N LEU A 152 12.78 -2.17 21.64
CA LEU A 152 12.80 -0.77 22.06
C LEU A 152 11.67 -0.49 23.06
N PRO A 153 11.91 0.40 24.06
CA PRO A 153 10.87 0.77 25.00
C PRO A 153 9.73 1.53 24.31
N VAL A 154 8.53 1.40 24.86
CA VAL A 154 7.33 2.12 24.41
C VAL A 154 6.73 2.94 25.53
N GLN A 155 6.00 3.99 25.19
CA GLN A 155 5.24 4.80 26.12
C GLN A 155 3.78 4.32 26.16
N GLU A 156 3.21 4.23 27.36
CA GLU A 156 1.79 4.03 27.61
C GLU A 156 1.11 5.41 27.66
N ASP A 157 0.56 5.86 26.53
CA ASP A 157 -0.05 7.20 26.44
C ASP A 157 -1.45 7.11 25.83
N LEU A 158 -1.59 6.92 24.53
CA LEU A 158 -2.88 6.86 23.87
C LEU A 158 -3.43 5.44 23.78
N ALA A 159 -4.74 5.31 23.90
CA ALA A 159 -5.46 4.09 23.61
C ALA A 159 -5.89 4.01 22.13
N LEU A 160 -6.10 2.78 21.67
CA LEU A 160 -6.67 2.46 20.36
C LEU A 160 -8.08 1.90 20.52
N ASP A 161 -9.08 2.59 20.00
CA ASP A 161 -10.46 2.18 19.99
C ASP A 161 -10.81 1.56 18.64
N THR A 162 -11.44 0.37 18.64
CA THR A 162 -11.87 -0.30 17.41
C THR A 162 -12.95 0.48 16.69
N VAL A 163 -12.76 0.73 15.39
CA VAL A 163 -13.75 1.30 14.49
C VAL A 163 -14.44 0.17 13.72
N SER A 164 -15.50 -0.37 14.31
CA SER A 164 -16.15 -1.61 13.86
C SER A 164 -17.16 -1.44 12.72
N SER A 165 -17.44 -0.21 12.28
CA SER A 165 -18.44 0.04 11.23
C SER A 165 -18.17 1.30 10.42
N VAL A 166 -18.68 1.30 9.19
CA VAL A 166 -18.67 2.47 8.30
C VAL A 166 -19.33 3.68 8.95
N MET A 167 -20.46 3.49 9.64
CA MET A 167 -21.17 4.57 10.33
C MET A 167 -20.30 5.21 11.43
N ARG A 168 -19.56 4.39 12.20
CA ARG A 168 -18.64 4.90 13.22
C ARG A 168 -17.50 5.69 12.58
N LEU A 169 -16.90 5.17 11.50
CA LEU A 169 -15.87 5.88 10.75
C LEU A 169 -16.37 7.25 10.24
N GLN A 170 -17.55 7.27 9.61
CA GLN A 170 -18.17 8.49 9.09
C GLN A 170 -18.46 9.49 10.21
N GLY A 171 -18.91 9.02 11.37
CA GLY A 171 -19.18 9.87 12.53
C GLY A 171 -17.92 10.49 13.15
N LEU A 172 -16.77 9.80 13.08
CA LEU A 172 -15.48 10.31 13.55
C LEU A 172 -14.86 11.29 12.55
N GLY A 173 -15.09 11.11 11.24
CA GLY A 173 -14.46 11.88 10.17
C GLY A 173 -13.00 11.50 9.95
N MET A 174 -12.21 12.42 9.36
CA MET A 174 -10.79 12.22 9.12
C MET A 174 -9.94 13.04 10.10
N PRO A 175 -8.86 12.47 10.65
CA PRO A 175 -7.94 13.22 11.49
C PRO A 175 -7.12 14.22 10.66
N PRO A 176 -6.57 15.26 11.28
CA PRO A 176 -5.59 16.11 10.61
C PRO A 176 -4.36 15.29 10.22
N SER A 177 -3.90 15.47 9.00
CA SER A 177 -2.67 14.82 8.50
C SER A 177 -2.02 15.72 7.45
N PRO A 178 -0.70 15.96 7.52
CA PRO A 178 0.04 16.69 6.50
C PRO A 178 0.30 15.84 5.25
N HIS A 179 0.18 14.52 5.34
CA HIS A 179 0.65 13.56 4.35
C HIS A 179 -0.05 13.65 3.00
N THR A 180 0.68 13.28 1.97
CA THR A 180 0.19 13.04 0.61
C THR A 180 0.59 11.63 0.15
N PRO A 181 -0.22 10.91 -0.61
CA PRO A 181 -1.60 11.22 -1.06
C PRO A 181 -2.57 11.42 0.09
N LYS A 182 -3.51 12.36 -0.08
CA LYS A 182 -4.61 12.55 0.88
C LYS A 182 -5.56 11.38 0.78
N LYS A 183 -5.93 10.82 1.92
CA LYS A 183 -6.95 9.77 2.03
C LYS A 183 -8.21 10.39 2.61
N ASP A 184 -9.35 10.17 1.97
CA ASP A 184 -10.64 10.63 2.44
C ASP A 184 -11.49 9.49 3.05
N THR A 185 -12.65 9.81 3.58
CA THR A 185 -13.56 8.82 4.17
C THR A 185 -14.01 7.78 3.15
N TRP A 186 -14.19 8.16 1.86
CA TRP A 186 -14.55 7.23 0.79
C TRP A 186 -13.44 6.20 0.58
N TYR A 187 -12.17 6.64 0.53
CA TYR A 187 -11.04 5.73 0.42
C TYR A 187 -10.99 4.72 1.57
N MET A 188 -11.14 5.22 2.82
CA MET A 188 -11.15 4.39 4.02
C MET A 188 -12.25 3.31 3.97
N VAL A 189 -13.46 3.71 3.57
CA VAL A 189 -14.59 2.77 3.44
C VAL A 189 -14.30 1.75 2.36
N ARG A 190 -13.91 2.20 1.18
CA ARG A 190 -13.63 1.32 0.04
C ARG A 190 -12.48 0.36 0.37
N ARG A 191 -11.34 0.88 0.84
CA ARG A 191 -10.12 0.11 1.02
C ARG A 191 -10.19 -0.86 2.18
N TYR A 192 -10.79 -0.47 3.30
CA TYR A 192 -10.68 -1.24 4.54
C TYR A 192 -11.96 -1.95 4.97
N PHE A 193 -13.13 -1.53 4.50
CA PHE A 193 -14.39 -2.26 4.71
C PHE A 193 -14.84 -3.03 3.48
N GLY A 194 -14.54 -2.55 2.29
CA GLY A 194 -15.01 -3.10 1.03
C GLY A 194 -14.03 -4.02 0.30
N PHE A 195 -12.76 -4.12 0.73
CA PHE A 195 -11.77 -4.92 0.02
C PHE A 195 -12.07 -6.42 0.13
N PRO A 196 -12.12 -7.15 -1.00
CA PRO A 196 -12.40 -8.57 -0.99
C PRO A 196 -11.21 -9.37 -0.40
N HIS A 197 -11.53 -10.48 0.29
CA HIS A 197 -10.60 -11.48 0.80
C HIS A 197 -9.64 -11.06 1.93
N LEU A 198 -9.62 -9.81 2.37
CA LEU A 198 -8.84 -9.38 3.52
C LEU A 198 -9.71 -8.68 4.56
N ASN A 199 -9.48 -9.01 5.82
CA ASN A 199 -10.13 -8.36 6.95
C ASN A 199 -9.16 -7.40 7.62
N TYR A 200 -9.42 -6.11 7.45
CA TYR A 200 -8.69 -5.06 8.13
C TYR A 200 -9.33 -4.69 9.47
N GLN A 201 -8.51 -4.36 10.43
CA GLN A 201 -8.92 -3.79 11.71
C GLN A 201 -8.53 -2.32 11.71
N ILE A 202 -9.52 -1.45 11.86
CA ILE A 202 -9.32 0.00 11.92
C ILE A 202 -9.41 0.40 13.39
N TYR A 203 -8.43 1.15 13.85
CA TYR A 203 -8.39 1.72 15.19
C TYR A 203 -8.34 3.23 15.10
N SER A 204 -9.04 3.91 16.01
CA SER A 204 -8.97 5.35 16.20
C SER A 204 -8.23 5.67 17.49
N ALA A 205 -7.36 6.67 17.45
CA ALA A 205 -6.77 7.29 18.62
C ALA A 205 -7.37 8.68 18.82
N SER A 206 -7.86 8.95 20.01
CA SER A 206 -8.49 10.22 20.33
C SER A 206 -8.02 10.73 21.70
N GLU A 207 -7.97 12.03 21.85
CA GLU A 207 -7.65 12.70 23.11
C GLU A 207 -8.62 13.86 23.35
N HIS A 208 -9.21 13.94 24.54
CA HIS A 208 -10.21 14.96 24.88
C HIS A 208 -11.35 15.10 23.87
N GLY A 209 -11.78 13.96 23.29
CA GLY A 209 -12.86 13.91 22.29
C GLY A 209 -12.44 14.33 20.88
N LYS A 210 -11.17 14.67 20.65
CA LYS A 210 -10.63 15.00 19.33
C LYS A 210 -9.93 13.78 18.72
N LEU A 211 -10.32 13.41 17.51
CA LEU A 211 -9.64 12.37 16.74
C LEU A 211 -8.24 12.86 16.33
N LEU A 212 -7.21 12.07 16.65
CA LEU A 212 -5.81 12.36 16.35
C LEU A 212 -5.25 11.51 15.22
N ALA A 213 -5.65 10.22 15.17
CA ALA A 213 -5.14 9.31 14.13
C ALA A 213 -6.08 8.12 13.91
N TYR A 214 -5.92 7.50 12.74
CA TYR A 214 -6.29 6.11 12.49
C TYR A 214 -5.03 5.25 12.32
N LEU A 215 -5.06 4.07 12.91
CA LEU A 215 -4.13 2.98 12.65
C LEU A 215 -4.92 1.84 11.99
N VAL A 216 -4.42 1.32 10.88
CA VAL A 216 -5.03 0.18 10.20
C VAL A 216 -4.06 -0.99 10.23
N ALA A 217 -4.54 -2.13 10.71
CA ALA A 217 -3.75 -3.33 10.82
C ALA A 217 -4.54 -4.57 10.40
N ARG A 218 -3.85 -5.67 10.20
CA ARG A 218 -4.46 -6.99 10.09
C ARG A 218 -3.56 -8.05 10.70
N VAL A 219 -4.18 -9.10 11.20
CA VAL A 219 -3.47 -10.31 11.62
C VAL A 219 -3.28 -11.20 10.40
N VAL A 220 -2.06 -11.69 10.23
CA VAL A 220 -1.72 -12.66 9.19
C VAL A 220 -1.34 -13.97 9.87
N ASP A 221 -2.08 -15.01 9.57
CA ASP A 221 -1.78 -16.38 9.98
C ASP A 221 -0.96 -17.08 8.89
N THR A 222 0.11 -17.78 9.27
CA THR A 222 0.94 -18.54 8.32
C THR A 222 0.29 -19.85 7.90
N ASN A 223 -0.41 -20.51 8.83
CA ASN A 223 -1.05 -21.81 8.63
C ASN A 223 -2.32 -21.92 9.48
N PRO A 224 -3.42 -21.23 9.10
CA PRO A 224 -4.63 -21.17 9.92
C PRO A 224 -5.21 -22.54 10.24
N GLY A 225 -5.49 -22.80 11.53
CA GLY A 225 -6.10 -24.05 11.98
C GLY A 225 -5.12 -25.19 12.27
N TYR A 226 -3.81 -24.98 12.12
CA TYR A 226 -2.78 -25.95 12.44
C TYR A 226 -1.95 -25.52 13.65
N GLU A 227 -1.32 -26.48 14.34
CA GLU A 227 -0.53 -26.23 15.56
C GLU A 227 0.74 -25.40 15.30
N ASP A 228 1.29 -25.46 14.09
CA ASP A 228 2.44 -24.71 13.64
C ASP A 228 2.10 -23.29 13.12
N ASN A 229 0.86 -22.86 13.33
CA ASN A 229 0.44 -21.52 12.92
C ASN A 229 1.16 -20.43 13.72
N VAL A 230 1.83 -19.53 13.02
CA VAL A 230 2.43 -18.32 13.59
C VAL A 230 1.67 -17.10 13.11
N ARG A 231 1.44 -16.14 13.99
CA ARG A 231 0.75 -14.88 13.69
C ARG A 231 1.71 -13.73 13.58
N VAL A 232 1.38 -12.82 12.67
CA VAL A 232 2.05 -11.52 12.52
C VAL A 232 0.99 -10.42 12.55
N LEU A 233 1.23 -9.38 13.35
CA LEU A 233 0.43 -8.16 13.31
C LEU A 233 1.04 -7.24 12.25
N ARG A 234 0.33 -7.01 11.17
CA ARG A 234 0.78 -6.15 10.08
C ARG A 234 0.07 -4.81 10.14
N ILE A 235 0.82 -3.74 10.43
CA ILE A 235 0.35 -2.38 10.25
C ILE A 235 0.43 -2.06 8.77
N VAL A 236 -0.70 -1.70 8.18
CA VAL A 236 -0.81 -1.47 6.74
C VAL A 236 -1.07 -0.02 6.37
N ASP A 237 -1.50 0.79 7.35
CA ASP A 237 -1.72 2.23 7.17
C ASP A 237 -1.72 2.99 8.51
N PHE A 238 -1.34 4.25 8.45
CA PHE A 238 -1.48 5.24 9.54
C PHE A 238 -1.87 6.59 8.93
N ILE A 239 -2.92 7.20 9.46
CA ILE A 239 -3.41 8.51 9.04
C ILE A 239 -3.46 9.40 10.26
N GLY A 240 -2.62 10.43 10.31
CA GLY A 240 -2.47 11.34 11.45
C GLY A 240 -1.25 12.22 11.27
N GLU A 241 -0.91 13.00 12.29
CA GLU A 241 0.36 13.69 12.38
C GLU A 241 1.44 12.74 12.90
N ASP A 242 2.69 12.83 12.42
CA ASP A 242 3.80 11.94 12.79
C ASP A 242 4.01 11.87 14.31
N ALA A 243 3.84 13.00 15.00
CA ALA A 243 4.00 13.09 16.45
C ALA A 243 3.02 12.22 17.26
N VAL A 244 1.94 11.72 16.63
CA VAL A 244 0.98 10.84 17.29
C VAL A 244 1.47 9.39 17.32
N LEU A 245 2.25 8.95 16.33
CA LEU A 245 2.69 7.56 16.22
C LEU A 245 3.49 7.07 17.44
N PRO A 246 4.47 7.81 18.00
CA PRO A 246 5.17 7.41 19.22
C PRO A 246 4.25 7.18 20.42
N ARG A 247 3.17 7.94 20.52
CA ARG A 247 2.19 7.86 21.59
C ARG A 247 1.32 6.59 21.53
N LEU A 248 1.34 5.89 20.38
CA LEU A 248 0.61 4.63 20.14
C LEU A 248 1.44 3.39 20.46
N GLY A 249 2.74 3.52 20.75
CA GLY A 249 3.66 2.40 20.91
C GLY A 249 3.17 1.34 21.90
N GLY A 250 2.74 1.74 23.10
CA GLY A 250 2.19 0.81 24.10
C GLY A 250 0.88 0.16 23.69
N ALA A 251 0.01 0.89 22.98
CA ALA A 251 -1.23 0.31 22.47
C ALA A 251 -0.97 -0.72 21.36
N ILE A 252 -0.01 -0.47 20.46
CA ILE A 252 0.42 -1.42 19.44
C ILE A 252 1.06 -2.66 20.07
N ASP A 253 1.86 -2.49 21.11
CA ASP A 253 2.46 -3.59 21.87
C ASP A 253 1.39 -4.50 22.48
N ARG A 254 0.37 -3.91 23.11
CA ARG A 254 -0.79 -4.66 23.60
C ARG A 254 -1.53 -5.41 22.49
N LEU A 255 -1.80 -4.76 21.35
CA LEU A 255 -2.46 -5.43 20.21
C LEU A 255 -1.64 -6.63 19.73
N MET A 256 -0.32 -6.51 19.63
CA MET A 256 0.58 -7.61 19.26
C MET A 256 0.44 -8.78 20.24
N HIS A 257 0.45 -8.48 21.54
CA HIS A 257 0.29 -9.48 22.60
C HIS A 257 -1.09 -10.14 22.55
N ASP A 258 -2.16 -9.36 22.44
CA ASP A 258 -3.55 -9.84 22.49
C ASP A 258 -3.88 -10.79 21.32
N VAL A 259 -3.28 -10.58 20.16
CA VAL A 259 -3.45 -11.47 19.01
C VAL A 259 -2.45 -12.63 19.01
N GLY A 260 -1.49 -12.65 19.93
CA GLY A 260 -0.43 -13.66 20.01
C GLY A 260 0.50 -13.61 18.79
N ALA A 261 0.83 -12.42 18.30
CA ALA A 261 1.72 -12.27 17.17
C ALA A 261 3.19 -12.41 17.58
N GLU A 262 3.99 -13.08 16.76
CA GLU A 262 5.43 -13.21 16.96
C GLU A 262 6.17 -11.88 16.78
N TYR A 263 5.68 -11.06 15.87
CA TYR A 263 6.14 -9.69 15.66
C TYR A 263 5.04 -8.82 15.04
N THR A 264 5.25 -7.52 15.14
CA THR A 264 4.51 -6.51 14.37
C THR A 264 5.44 -5.98 13.27
N GLU A 265 4.92 -5.83 12.04
CA GLU A 265 5.67 -5.23 10.92
C GLU A 265 4.93 -4.06 10.29
N CYS A 266 5.70 -3.15 9.69
CA CYS A 266 5.20 -2.00 8.95
C CYS A 266 6.17 -1.61 7.84
N TYR A 267 5.69 -1.53 6.59
CA TYR A 267 6.41 -0.86 5.52
C TYR A 267 5.90 0.57 5.41
N CYS A 268 6.80 1.52 5.58
CA CYS A 268 6.45 2.94 5.48
C CYS A 268 7.61 3.75 4.91
N TYR A 269 7.29 4.68 4.02
CA TYR A 269 8.19 5.75 3.58
C TYR A 269 7.59 7.09 3.97
N GLY A 270 8.44 8.06 4.32
CA GLY A 270 8.08 9.46 4.53
C GLY A 270 7.91 9.88 6.00
N ILE A 271 7.63 8.93 6.90
CA ILE A 271 7.68 9.18 8.35
C ILE A 271 9.11 8.90 8.83
N PRO A 272 9.74 9.80 9.62
CA PRO A 272 11.12 9.65 10.09
C PRO A 272 11.35 8.36 10.90
N ALA A 273 12.53 7.75 10.72
CA ALA A 273 12.89 6.51 11.42
C ALA A 273 12.91 6.66 12.94
N GLU A 274 13.31 7.82 13.45
CA GLU A 274 13.27 8.16 14.89
C GLU A 274 11.85 8.18 15.45
N THR A 275 10.84 8.51 14.63
CA THR A 275 9.42 8.45 15.03
C THR A 275 8.98 7.00 15.23
N PHE A 276 9.38 6.09 14.31
CA PHE A 276 9.14 4.66 14.47
C PHE A 276 9.91 4.08 15.66
N ALA A 277 11.16 4.49 15.87
CA ALA A 277 11.96 4.05 17.01
C ALA A 277 11.31 4.48 18.34
N ALA A 278 10.78 5.70 18.43
CA ALA A 278 10.04 6.19 19.58
C ALA A 278 8.70 5.47 19.81
N ALA A 279 8.11 4.90 18.74
CA ALA A 279 6.95 4.00 18.81
C ALA A 279 7.34 2.53 19.11
N GLY A 280 8.62 2.23 19.32
CA GLY A 280 9.12 0.91 19.70
C GLY A 280 9.50 0.00 18.55
N PHE A 281 9.63 0.51 17.32
CA PHE A 281 10.00 -0.27 16.13
C PHE A 281 11.50 -0.14 15.82
N CYS A 282 12.10 -1.25 15.42
CA CYS A 282 13.42 -1.28 14.80
C CYS A 282 13.28 -1.16 13.28
N GLU A 283 14.15 -0.39 12.63
CA GLU A 283 14.24 -0.39 11.18
C GLU A 283 15.08 -1.60 10.72
N ARG A 284 14.57 -2.33 9.74
CA ARG A 284 15.34 -3.35 9.04
C ARG A 284 16.21 -2.69 7.96
N GLY A 285 17.45 -2.43 8.28
CA GLY A 285 18.45 -1.97 7.31
C GLY A 285 18.80 -3.04 6.26
N GLU A 286 19.52 -2.65 5.22
CA GLU A 286 19.96 -3.56 4.15
C GLU A 286 20.82 -4.72 4.67
N ASN A 287 21.65 -4.46 5.69
CA ASN A 287 22.54 -5.44 6.33
C ASN A 287 22.03 -5.91 7.69
N SER A 288 20.71 -5.89 7.90
CA SER A 288 20.13 -6.37 9.15
C SER A 288 20.50 -7.83 9.41
N PRO A 289 20.96 -8.18 10.62
CA PRO A 289 21.21 -9.57 10.97
C PRO A 289 19.91 -10.37 11.10
N ASN A 290 18.78 -9.70 11.26
CA ASN A 290 17.49 -10.33 11.40
C ASN A 290 16.80 -10.51 10.04
N VAL A 291 16.15 -11.67 9.86
CA VAL A 291 15.22 -11.91 8.75
C VAL A 291 13.80 -11.80 9.30
N ILE A 292 13.07 -10.83 8.77
CA ILE A 292 11.67 -10.56 9.13
C ILE A 292 10.81 -10.83 7.88
N PRO A 293 10.22 -12.03 7.76
CA PRO A 293 9.45 -12.43 6.59
C PRO A 293 8.23 -11.55 6.38
N ASN A 294 7.96 -11.20 5.12
CA ASN A 294 6.77 -10.45 4.73
C ASN A 294 5.78 -11.31 3.92
N TYR A 295 6.25 -12.25 3.11
CA TYR A 295 5.40 -13.25 2.49
C TYR A 295 5.21 -14.41 3.45
N LEU A 296 3.95 -14.64 3.87
CA LEU A 296 3.61 -15.49 5.01
C LEU A 296 2.74 -16.71 4.63
N THR A 297 2.19 -16.75 3.42
CA THR A 297 1.26 -17.80 2.98
C THR A 297 1.58 -18.27 1.55
N PRO A 298 2.47 -19.28 1.36
CA PRO A 298 3.35 -19.90 2.36
C PRO A 298 4.47 -18.94 2.81
N PRO A 299 5.09 -19.18 3.98
CA PRO A 299 6.18 -18.34 4.46
C PRO A 299 7.41 -18.39 3.56
N LEU A 300 7.95 -17.21 3.24
CA LEU A 300 9.21 -17.04 2.53
C LEU A 300 10.21 -16.42 3.51
N TYR A 301 11.20 -17.21 3.93
CA TYR A 301 12.16 -16.85 4.98
C TYR A 301 13.28 -15.96 4.46
N GLU A 302 12.90 -14.80 3.93
CA GLU A 302 13.82 -13.78 3.43
C GLU A 302 13.32 -12.36 3.72
N ASN A 303 14.25 -11.42 3.71
CA ASN A 303 13.93 -10.00 3.74
C ASN A 303 13.49 -9.53 2.35
N THR A 304 12.33 -8.92 2.27
CA THR A 304 11.80 -8.38 1.01
C THR A 304 11.93 -6.87 1.00
N ASP A 305 12.41 -6.30 -0.10
CA ASP A 305 12.45 -4.85 -0.32
C ASP A 305 11.37 -4.43 -1.32
N TYR A 306 10.73 -3.30 -1.02
CA TYR A 306 9.79 -2.62 -1.90
C TYR A 306 10.35 -1.28 -2.33
N TYR A 307 9.98 -0.85 -3.54
CA TYR A 307 10.40 0.42 -4.11
C TYR A 307 9.18 1.17 -4.62
N PHE A 308 9.25 2.48 -4.62
CA PHE A 308 8.13 3.34 -5.01
C PHE A 308 8.61 4.43 -5.98
N PHE A 309 7.65 5.13 -6.58
CA PHE A 309 7.83 6.45 -7.16
C PHE A 309 6.71 7.40 -6.76
N THR A 310 6.98 8.70 -6.84
CA THR A 310 5.98 9.77 -6.75
C THR A 310 6.42 11.00 -7.55
N ASN A 311 5.46 11.68 -8.19
CA ASN A 311 5.69 12.98 -8.81
C ASN A 311 5.70 14.13 -7.79
N GLN A 312 5.21 13.88 -6.55
CA GLN A 312 5.09 14.87 -5.48
C GLN A 312 5.80 14.35 -4.23
N PRO A 313 7.11 14.65 -4.04
CA PRO A 313 7.86 14.15 -2.89
C PRO A 313 7.59 14.91 -1.58
N GLU A 314 7.03 16.12 -1.64
CA GLU A 314 6.76 16.92 -0.44
C GLU A 314 5.63 16.29 0.39
N ASN A 315 5.90 16.04 1.68
CA ASN A 315 4.99 15.36 2.60
C ASN A 315 4.47 14.00 2.10
N PHE A 316 5.21 13.37 1.16
CA PHE A 316 4.82 12.07 0.63
C PHE A 316 5.02 10.99 1.68
N VAL A 317 3.93 10.26 1.98
CA VAL A 317 3.93 9.11 2.87
C VAL A 317 3.25 7.94 2.18
N LEU A 318 3.86 6.78 2.30
CA LEU A 318 3.39 5.54 1.70
C LEU A 318 3.40 4.44 2.74
N PHE A 319 2.33 3.68 2.79
CA PHE A 319 2.20 2.45 3.57
C PHE A 319 1.89 1.23 2.69
N LYS A 320 1.96 0.04 3.28
CA LYS A 320 1.76 -1.21 2.54
C LYS A 320 0.39 -1.33 1.86
N ALA A 321 -0.69 -0.80 2.46
CA ALA A 321 -2.02 -0.85 1.87
C ALA A 321 -2.24 0.12 0.71
N ASP A 322 -1.31 1.03 0.47
CA ASP A 322 -1.41 2.00 -0.60
C ASP A 322 -1.30 1.34 -1.97
N GLY A 323 -2.16 1.78 -2.88
CA GLY A 323 -2.31 1.14 -4.17
C GLY A 323 -2.88 -0.29 -4.05
N ASP A 324 -2.24 -1.23 -4.72
CA ASP A 324 -2.64 -2.64 -4.78
C ASP A 324 -1.69 -3.58 -4.02
N GLN A 325 -0.77 -3.05 -3.21
CA GLN A 325 0.34 -3.84 -2.68
C GLN A 325 -0.07 -4.81 -1.55
N ASP A 326 -0.97 -4.42 -0.65
CA ASP A 326 -1.49 -5.36 0.33
C ASP A 326 -2.73 -6.07 -0.23
N ARG A 327 -2.51 -7.23 -0.81
CA ARG A 327 -3.54 -8.10 -1.41
C ARG A 327 -3.25 -9.57 -1.12
N PRO A 328 -4.24 -10.45 -1.17
CA PRO A 328 -4.02 -11.88 -1.03
C PRO A 328 -3.24 -12.44 -2.22
N ASN A 329 -2.43 -13.46 -1.96
CA ASN A 329 -1.72 -14.20 -3.01
C ASN A 329 -2.66 -15.25 -3.61
N LEU A 330 -3.49 -14.85 -4.55
CA LEU A 330 -4.42 -15.72 -5.27
C LEU A 330 -3.94 -15.92 -6.72
N PRO A 331 -4.16 -17.11 -7.32
CA PRO A 331 -3.86 -17.32 -8.72
C PRO A 331 -4.80 -16.48 -9.61
N ALA A 332 -4.39 -16.18 -10.83
CA ALA A 332 -5.29 -15.69 -11.86
C ALA A 332 -6.29 -16.81 -12.24
N GLU A 333 -7.51 -16.44 -12.55
CA GLU A 333 -8.54 -17.37 -13.07
C GLU A 333 -8.38 -17.65 -14.56
#